data_a121c59923d0097d463f164363e3dbfd
#
_entry.id   a121c59923d0097d463f164363e3dbfd
#
_cell.length_a   1.000
_cell.length_b   1.000
_cell.length_c   1.000
_cell.angle_alpha   90.00
_cell.angle_beta   90.00
_cell.angle_gamma   90.00
#
_symmetry.space_group_name_H-M   'P 1'
#
loop_
_entity.id
_entity.type
_entity.pdbx_description
1 polymer ?
#
loop_
_entity_poly.entity_id
_entity_poly.type
_entity_poly.pdbx_seq_one_letter_code
_entity_poly.pdbx_strand_id
1 'polypeptide(L)'
;MDIMHAAGEDRGDIMLYTLSTCVWCRKMKRWLDEKGIAYSYLDVDLESEQEKEVAMEEVERWNPLCSFPTVVVDQKECFVGFKPDRLLELIGK
;
A
#
# COMPACT_ATOMS: atom_id res chain seq x y z
N MET A 1 0.49 9.84 -11.93
CA MET A 1 1.01 9.28 -10.65
C MET A 1 1.92 8.10 -10.95
N ASP A 2 3.02 8.04 -10.24
CA ASP A 2 4.04 7.01 -10.49
C ASP A 2 3.82 5.78 -9.60
N ILE A 3 2.82 5.01 -9.94
CA ILE A 3 2.56 3.76 -9.22
C ILE A 3 3.64 2.75 -9.59
N MET A 4 4.34 2.26 -8.59
CA MET A 4 5.40 1.28 -8.77
C MET A 4 4.85 -0.12 -8.60
N HIS A 5 5.40 -1.07 -9.34
CA HIS A 5 4.97 -2.46 -9.28
C HIS A 5 6.15 -3.34 -8.89
N ALA A 6 5.98 -4.09 -7.81
CA ALA A 6 6.98 -5.04 -7.34
C ALA A 6 6.60 -6.44 -7.81
N ALA A 7 7.54 -7.11 -8.47
CA ALA A 7 7.30 -8.45 -9.02
C ALA A 7 7.15 -9.49 -7.91
N GLY A 8 6.41 -10.54 -8.21
CA GLY A 8 6.20 -11.64 -7.28
C GLY A 8 5.02 -12.47 -7.72
N GLU A 9 4.55 -13.33 -6.83
CA GLU A 9 3.38 -14.15 -7.08
C GLU A 9 2.12 -13.29 -6.99
N ASP A 10 1.25 -13.41 -7.98
CA ASP A 10 -0.01 -12.68 -7.98
C ASP A 10 -0.99 -13.31 -6.98
N ARG A 11 -1.18 -12.65 -5.87
CA ARG A 11 -2.09 -13.09 -4.80
C ARG A 11 -3.30 -12.16 -4.71
N GLY A 12 -3.56 -11.41 -5.77
CA GLY A 12 -4.64 -10.44 -5.82
C GLY A 12 -4.09 -9.03 -6.03
N ASP A 13 -4.98 -8.06 -6.12
CA ASP A 13 -4.60 -6.66 -6.29
C ASP A 13 -4.26 -6.07 -4.92
N ILE A 14 -2.97 -5.85 -4.67
CA ILE A 14 -2.49 -5.28 -3.40
C ILE A 14 -1.89 -3.92 -3.71
N MET A 15 -2.49 -2.88 -3.17
CA MET A 15 -2.01 -1.50 -3.36
C MET A 15 -1.63 -0.89 -2.03
N LEU A 16 -0.41 -0.40 -1.92
CA LEU A 16 0.09 0.29 -0.74
C LEU A 16 0.21 1.77 -1.01
N TYR A 17 -0.44 2.58 -0.19
CA TYR A 17 -0.19 4.01 -0.17
C TYR A 17 0.80 4.26 0.96
N THR A 18 1.96 4.82 0.62
CA THR A 18 3.11 4.88 1.52
C THR A 18 3.74 6.26 1.53
N LEU A 19 4.67 6.44 2.46
CA LEU A 19 5.57 7.60 2.46
C LEU A 19 6.99 7.04 2.39
N SER A 20 7.85 7.69 1.63
CA SER A 20 9.23 7.21 1.43
C SER A 20 10.03 7.18 2.74
N THR A 21 9.64 7.99 3.72
CA THR A 21 10.32 8.08 5.02
C THR A 21 9.65 7.25 6.11
N CYS A 22 8.60 6.53 5.79
CA CYS A 22 7.80 5.80 6.77
C CYS A 22 8.42 4.43 7.08
N VAL A 23 8.81 4.22 8.33
CA VAL A 23 9.43 2.96 8.76
C VAL A 23 8.50 1.77 8.58
N TRP A 24 7.24 1.93 8.99
CA TRP A 24 6.26 0.85 8.88
C TRP A 24 5.91 0.52 7.43
N CYS A 25 5.94 1.53 6.55
CA CYS A 25 5.76 1.33 5.12
C CYS A 25 6.89 0.47 4.56
N ARG A 26 8.14 0.76 4.95
CA ARG A 26 9.30 -0.02 4.52
C ARG A 26 9.22 -1.45 5.02
N LYS A 27 8.76 -1.64 6.25
CA LYS A 27 8.59 -2.98 6.81
C LYS A 27 7.55 -3.78 6.05
N MET A 28 6.46 -3.13 5.65
CA MET A 28 5.42 -3.79 4.86
C MET A 28 5.95 -4.23 3.49
N LYS A 29 6.67 -3.33 2.81
CA LYS A 29 7.28 -3.64 1.51
C LYS A 29 8.27 -4.79 1.63
N ARG A 30 9.12 -4.74 2.64
CA ARG A 30 10.12 -5.79 2.87
C ARG A 30 9.47 -7.13 3.12
N TRP A 31 8.43 -7.15 3.93
CA TRP A 31 7.71 -8.39 4.23
C TRP A 31 7.13 -9.01 2.96
N LEU A 32 6.50 -8.19 2.12
CA LEU A 32 5.95 -8.65 0.85
C LEU A 32 7.05 -9.18 -0.08
N ASP A 33 8.17 -8.46 -0.15
CA ASP A 33 9.31 -8.90 -0.97
C ASP A 33 9.86 -10.25 -0.48
N GLU A 34 10.01 -10.40 0.82
CA GLU A 34 10.52 -11.64 1.42
C GLU A 34 9.57 -12.82 1.18
N LYS A 35 8.27 -12.56 1.15
CA LYS A 35 7.27 -13.60 0.88
C LYS A 35 7.08 -13.85 -0.61
N GLY A 36 7.70 -13.04 -1.46
CA GLY A 36 7.57 -13.20 -2.90
C GLY A 36 6.19 -12.86 -3.43
N ILE A 37 5.49 -11.96 -2.78
CA ILE A 37 4.13 -11.56 -3.17
C ILE A 37 4.20 -10.28 -3.99
N ALA A 38 3.56 -10.28 -5.16
CA ALA A 38 3.50 -9.08 -6.01
C ALA A 38 2.58 -8.04 -5.39
N TYR A 39 2.96 -6.79 -5.52
CA TYR A 39 2.15 -5.67 -5.03
C TYR A 39 2.48 -4.40 -5.80
N SER A 40 1.63 -3.39 -5.64
CA SER A 40 1.88 -2.06 -6.18
C SER A 40 1.99 -1.09 -5.02
N TYR A 41 2.72 0.01 -5.21
CA TYR A 41 2.80 1.02 -4.16
C TYR A 41 2.99 2.40 -4.76
N LEU A 42 2.61 3.40 -3.98
CA LEU A 42 2.75 4.80 -4.35
C LEU A 42 3.29 5.54 -3.13
N ASP A 43 4.52 6.08 -3.26
CA ASP A 43 5.09 6.95 -2.24
C ASP A 43 4.52 8.35 -2.46
N VAL A 44 3.48 8.68 -1.72
CA VAL A 44 2.69 9.89 -1.92
C VAL A 44 3.54 11.16 -1.80
N ASP A 45 4.52 11.15 -0.90
CA ASP A 45 5.38 12.32 -0.66
C ASP A 45 6.32 12.63 -1.81
N LEU A 46 6.53 11.68 -2.74
CA LEU A 46 7.42 11.88 -3.88
C LEU A 46 6.68 12.39 -5.12
N GLU A 47 5.37 12.52 -5.04
CA GLU A 47 4.57 13.00 -6.17
C GLU A 47 4.58 14.52 -6.25
N SER A 48 4.26 15.06 -7.45
CA SER A 48 4.06 16.50 -7.61
C SER A 48 2.92 16.96 -6.70
N GLU A 49 2.84 18.25 -6.43
CA GLU A 49 1.78 18.79 -5.56
C GLU A 49 0.40 18.43 -6.03
N GLN A 50 0.13 18.53 -7.33
CA GLN A 50 -1.19 18.21 -7.88
C GLN A 50 -1.49 16.72 -7.75
N GLU A 51 -0.51 15.89 -8.07
CA GLU A 51 -0.70 14.44 -7.98
C GLU A 51 -0.78 13.99 -6.53
N LYS A 52 -0.05 14.67 -5.65
CA LYS A 52 -0.13 14.39 -4.21
C LYS A 52 -1.55 14.63 -3.69
N GLU A 53 -2.19 15.71 -4.13
CA GLU A 53 -3.57 15.99 -3.73
C GLU A 53 -4.51 14.88 -4.18
N VAL A 54 -4.37 14.43 -5.41
CA VAL A 54 -5.20 13.34 -5.94
C VAL A 54 -4.95 12.06 -5.16
N ALA A 55 -3.68 11.76 -4.90
CA ALA A 55 -3.32 10.56 -4.13
C ALA A 55 -3.89 10.62 -2.71
N MET A 56 -3.80 11.79 -2.07
CA MET A 56 -4.34 11.95 -0.72
C MET A 56 -5.85 11.82 -0.67
N GLU A 57 -6.54 12.26 -1.71
CA GLU A 57 -7.99 12.05 -1.81
C GLU A 57 -8.31 10.55 -1.85
N GLU A 58 -7.54 9.78 -2.60
CA GLU A 58 -7.71 8.33 -2.65
C GLU A 58 -7.44 7.69 -1.28
N VAL A 59 -6.37 8.12 -0.62
CA VAL A 59 -6.05 7.62 0.72
C VAL A 59 -7.19 7.92 1.68
N GLU A 60 -7.71 9.14 1.64
CA GLU A 60 -8.79 9.56 2.53
C GLU A 60 -10.06 8.74 2.32
N ARG A 61 -10.33 8.33 1.10
CA ARG A 61 -11.49 7.48 0.80
C ARG A 61 -11.40 6.13 1.52
N TRP A 62 -10.19 5.58 1.61
CA TRP A 62 -9.96 4.30 2.28
C TRP A 62 -9.70 4.45 3.76
N ASN A 63 -9.03 5.53 4.14
CA ASN A 63 -8.59 5.78 5.49
C ASN A 63 -8.74 7.27 5.80
N PRO A 64 -9.85 7.69 6.40
CA PRO A 64 -10.10 9.12 6.70
C PRO A 64 -9.03 9.77 7.57
N LEU A 65 -8.29 8.98 8.34
CA LEU A 65 -7.20 9.51 9.17
C LEU A 65 -5.92 9.75 8.38
N CYS A 66 -5.87 9.29 7.13
CA CYS A 66 -4.72 9.47 6.24
C CYS A 66 -3.39 9.06 6.87
N SER A 67 -3.38 7.95 7.58
CA SER A 67 -2.13 7.42 8.15
C SER A 67 -1.54 6.37 7.22
N PHE A 68 -0.28 6.04 7.41
CA PHE A 68 0.47 5.18 6.49
C PHE A 68 1.13 4.03 7.22
N PRO A 69 1.30 2.87 6.55
CA PRO A 69 0.80 2.57 5.22
C PRO A 69 -0.70 2.33 5.22
N THR A 70 -1.37 2.72 4.15
CA THR A 70 -2.76 2.33 3.89
C THR A 70 -2.70 1.25 2.83
N VAL A 71 -3.22 0.08 3.16
CA VAL A 71 -3.17 -1.09 2.27
C VAL A 71 -4.56 -1.40 1.77
N VAL A 72 -4.71 -1.49 0.44
CA VAL A 72 -5.99 -1.78 -0.20
C VAL A 72 -5.86 -3.11 -0.95
N VAL A 73 -6.77 -4.03 -0.68
CA VAL A 73 -6.76 -5.36 -1.29
C VAL A 73 -7.99 -5.52 -2.17
N ASP A 74 -7.75 -5.86 -3.43
CA ASP A 74 -8.79 -6.10 -4.45
C ASP A 74 -9.78 -4.93 -4.57
N GLN A 75 -9.34 -3.72 -4.23
CA GLN A 75 -10.15 -2.51 -4.27
C GLN A 75 -11.46 -2.63 -3.47
N LYS A 76 -11.45 -3.47 -2.45
CA LYS A 76 -12.63 -3.73 -1.61
C LYS A 76 -12.33 -3.59 -0.13
N GLU A 77 -11.20 -4.13 0.30
CA GLU A 77 -10.83 -4.17 1.70
C GLU A 77 -9.64 -3.28 1.95
N CYS A 78 -9.56 -2.67 3.12
CA CYS A 78 -8.38 -1.88 3.46
C CYS A 78 -8.04 -2.06 4.92
N PHE A 79 -6.76 -1.85 5.23
CA PHE A 79 -6.31 -1.74 6.61
C PHE A 79 -5.14 -0.76 6.66
N VAL A 80 -4.78 -0.35 7.86
CA VAL A 80 -3.74 0.65 8.09
C VAL A 80 -2.68 0.06 8.99
N GLY A 81 -1.42 0.31 8.65
CA GLY A 81 -0.29 -0.13 9.45
C GLY A 81 0.32 -1.42 8.95
N PHE A 82 1.36 -1.86 9.65
CA PHE A 82 2.06 -3.10 9.31
C PHE A 82 1.34 -4.27 9.98
N LYS A 83 0.48 -4.92 9.21
CA LYS A 83 -0.36 -6.03 9.72
C LYS A 83 -0.32 -7.20 8.75
N PRO A 84 0.78 -7.95 8.72
CA PRO A 84 0.92 -9.08 7.79
C PRO A 84 -0.18 -10.13 7.93
N ASP A 85 -0.59 -10.42 9.18
CA ASP A 85 -1.65 -11.40 9.41
C ASP A 85 -2.96 -10.96 8.77
N ARG A 86 -3.27 -9.68 8.86
CA ARG A 86 -4.48 -9.15 8.25
C ARG A 86 -4.43 -9.28 6.74
N LEU A 87 -3.27 -9.01 6.14
CA LEU A 87 -3.10 -9.16 4.70
C LEU A 87 -3.32 -10.62 4.29
N LEU A 88 -2.73 -11.55 5.01
CA LEU A 88 -2.88 -12.98 4.71
C LEU A 88 -4.34 -13.41 4.77
N GLU A 89 -5.10 -12.90 5.73
CA GLU A 89 -6.53 -13.19 5.79
C GLU A 89 -7.26 -12.70 4.54
N LEU A 90 -6.91 -11.51 4.07
CA LEU A 90 -7.60 -10.89 2.93
C LEU A 90 -7.24 -11.53 1.60
N ILE A 91 -6.02 -12.03 1.44
CA ILE A 91 -5.60 -12.65 0.18
C ILE A 91 -5.80 -14.17 0.18
N GLY A 92 -6.36 -14.72 1.24
CA GLY A 92 -6.67 -16.15 1.32
C GLY A 92 -5.45 -17.03 1.50
N LYS A 93 -4.35 -16.42 1.86
CA LYS A 93 -3.06 -17.09 2.08
C LYS A 93 -2.56 -17.81 0.85
#